data_23a82b11ad5f4b636bd165deef12d181
#
_entry.id   23a82b11ad5f4b636bd165deef12d181
#
_cell.length_a   1.000
_cell.length_b   1.000
_cell.length_c   1.000
_cell.angle_alpha   90.00
_cell.angle_beta   90.00
_cell.angle_gamma   90.00
#
_symmetry.space_group_name_H-M   'P 1'
#
loop_
_entity.id
_entity.type
_entity.pdbx_description
1 polymer ?
#
loop_
_entity_poly.entity_id
_entity_poly.type
_entity_poly.pdbx_seq_one_letter_code
_entity_poly.pdbx_strand_id
1 'polypeptide(L)'
;MKEDIPKDGEHKLQVPDTRPPAMFIADDPGLDFLNSIGTPAGTVIEWLANGEDLLAWLEQAKLIDSAIAAAIRANSFPGELDEVAAQARSLRERFREFVLTHMGRPLTAKALDVLEALNRVLERDEQYPAIVARPDLPRHRHARSGLELRSLRRWSTPNSLLLPLAQAMAHLVCYEDFSLVKGCEGKACVLLFLDRTHARVRRWCSMSICGNRAKQAAHRKRSPGKPESKPLKRAKRAAPINSRISP
;
A
#
# COMPACT_ATOMS: atom_id res chain seq x y z
N MET A 1 -20.25 47.37 28.25
CA MET A 1 -20.78 46.07 27.87
C MET A 1 -20.11 45.70 26.58
N LYS A 2 -19.12 44.79 26.64
CA LYS A 2 -18.49 44.19 25.45
C LYS A 2 -19.05 42.79 25.35
N GLU A 3 -19.75 42.50 24.27
CA GLU A 3 -20.27 41.17 23.97
C GLU A 3 -19.14 40.31 23.50
N ASP A 4 -18.88 39.21 24.22
CA ASP A 4 -17.98 38.13 23.81
C ASP A 4 -18.72 37.31 22.74
N ILE A 5 -18.16 37.32 21.53
CA ILE A 5 -18.55 36.40 20.45
C ILE A 5 -17.83 35.10 20.64
N PRO A 6 -18.51 33.95 20.80
CA PRO A 6 -17.86 32.64 20.84
C PRO A 6 -17.25 32.31 19.48
N LYS A 7 -15.96 31.99 19.45
CA LYS A 7 -15.29 31.41 18.29
C LYS A 7 -15.71 29.95 18.16
N ASP A 8 -16.68 29.70 17.32
CA ASP A 8 -17.00 28.32 16.91
C ASP A 8 -15.83 27.73 16.17
N GLY A 9 -15.05 26.93 16.87
CA GLY A 9 -14.06 26.05 16.28
C GLY A 9 -14.80 24.98 15.47
N GLU A 10 -14.72 25.05 14.15
CA GLU A 10 -15.20 23.98 13.26
C GLU A 10 -14.50 22.68 13.61
N HIS A 11 -15.16 21.89 14.43
CA HIS A 11 -14.80 20.49 14.67
C HIS A 11 -15.19 19.72 13.41
N LYS A 12 -14.27 19.64 12.43
CA LYS A 12 -14.43 18.73 11.29
C LYS A 12 -14.63 17.34 11.85
N LEU A 13 -15.87 16.86 11.85
CA LEU A 13 -16.20 15.46 12.11
C LEU A 13 -15.37 14.61 11.15
N GLN A 14 -14.34 13.95 11.68
CA GLN A 14 -13.58 12.95 10.93
C GLN A 14 -14.53 11.78 10.66
N VAL A 15 -15.02 11.70 9.42
CA VAL A 15 -15.70 10.50 8.95
C VAL A 15 -14.69 9.35 9.04
N PRO A 16 -15.01 8.27 9.75
CA PRO A 16 -14.07 7.15 9.89
C PRO A 16 -13.72 6.62 8.50
N ASP A 17 -12.41 6.45 8.25
CA ASP A 17 -11.92 5.86 7.01
C ASP A 17 -12.38 4.41 6.92
N THR A 18 -13.30 4.14 6.01
CA THR A 18 -13.85 2.79 5.77
C THR A 18 -13.05 2.00 4.74
N ARG A 19 -11.97 2.56 4.21
CA ARG A 19 -11.07 1.87 3.27
C ARG A 19 -10.35 0.73 3.97
N PRO A 20 -10.14 -0.42 3.32
CA PRO A 20 -9.25 -1.44 3.84
C PRO A 20 -7.82 -0.89 3.95
N PRO A 21 -6.97 -1.47 4.84
CA PRO A 21 -5.57 -1.08 4.94
C PRO A 21 -4.84 -1.15 3.59
N ALA A 22 -3.83 -0.30 3.40
CA ALA A 22 -2.96 -0.35 2.22
C ALA A 22 -2.26 -1.72 2.14
N MET A 23 -2.01 -2.17 0.91
CA MET A 23 -1.49 -3.51 0.65
C MET A 23 -0.01 -3.46 0.30
N PHE A 24 0.84 -3.90 1.24
CA PHE A 24 2.29 -4.04 1.06
C PHE A 24 2.62 -5.51 0.76
N ILE A 25 2.36 -5.94 -0.47
CA ILE A 25 2.41 -7.35 -0.88
C ILE A 25 3.21 -7.58 -2.16
N ALA A 26 3.87 -6.53 -2.66
CA ALA A 26 4.61 -6.60 -3.91
C ALA A 26 6.03 -7.15 -3.78
N ASP A 27 6.54 -7.35 -2.56
CA ASP A 27 7.92 -7.70 -2.24
C ASP A 27 8.97 -6.66 -2.70
N ASP A 28 8.50 -5.44 -3.02
CA ASP A 28 9.33 -4.30 -3.38
C ASP A 28 8.57 -2.98 -3.10
N PRO A 29 9.20 -1.98 -2.43
CA PRO A 29 8.54 -0.73 -2.09
C PRO A 29 8.11 0.13 -3.29
N GLY A 30 8.86 0.09 -4.41
CA GLY A 30 8.49 0.79 -5.63
C GLY A 30 7.24 0.21 -6.27
N LEU A 31 7.08 -1.12 -6.23
CA LEU A 31 5.87 -1.80 -6.68
C LEU A 31 4.71 -1.63 -5.69
N ASP A 32 4.98 -1.61 -4.38
CA ASP A 32 3.95 -1.28 -3.38
C ASP A 32 3.43 0.14 -3.57
N PHE A 33 4.30 1.09 -3.95
CA PHE A 33 3.87 2.43 -4.33
C PHE A 33 2.95 2.41 -5.57
N LEU A 34 3.25 1.64 -6.59
CA LEU A 34 2.34 1.45 -7.72
C LEU A 34 1.00 0.86 -7.26
N ASN A 35 1.03 -0.05 -6.30
CA ASN A 35 -0.15 -0.70 -5.74
C ASN A 35 -0.92 0.17 -4.74
N SER A 36 -0.51 1.42 -4.49
CA SER A 36 -1.27 2.39 -3.68
C SER A 36 -2.60 2.82 -4.34
N ILE A 37 -2.90 2.31 -5.51
CA ILE A 37 -4.23 2.23 -6.11
C ILE A 37 -4.52 0.79 -6.52
N GLY A 38 -5.72 0.28 -6.25
CA GLY A 38 -6.06 -1.10 -6.57
C GLY A 38 -7.53 -1.43 -6.44
N THR A 39 -7.89 -2.68 -6.77
CA THR A 39 -9.26 -3.18 -6.75
C THR A 39 -9.42 -4.42 -5.88
N PRO A 40 -9.14 -4.37 -4.56
CA PRO A 40 -9.08 -5.56 -3.72
C PRO A 40 -10.41 -6.33 -3.63
N ALA A 41 -11.53 -5.63 -3.71
CA ALA A 41 -12.88 -6.22 -3.65
C ALA A 41 -13.73 -5.90 -4.90
N GLY A 42 -13.11 -5.50 -6.00
CA GLY A 42 -13.82 -5.10 -7.24
C GLY A 42 -14.11 -3.61 -7.34
N THR A 43 -13.91 -2.86 -6.26
CA THR A 43 -14.01 -1.39 -6.23
C THR A 43 -12.62 -0.79 -6.23
N VAL A 44 -12.42 0.26 -7.02
CA VAL A 44 -11.15 1.00 -7.04
C VAL A 44 -10.97 1.74 -5.72
N ILE A 45 -9.82 1.57 -5.09
CA ILE A 45 -9.43 2.29 -3.88
C ILE A 45 -8.15 3.06 -4.18
N GLU A 46 -8.17 4.35 -3.89
CA GLU A 46 -7.00 5.23 -3.91
C GLU A 46 -6.53 5.45 -2.47
N TRP A 47 -5.34 4.95 -2.13
CA TRP A 47 -4.76 5.12 -0.79
C TRP A 47 -3.95 6.40 -0.62
N LEU A 48 -3.79 7.19 -1.69
CA LEU A 48 -3.11 8.50 -1.69
C LEU A 48 -4.08 9.60 -2.14
N ALA A 49 -5.32 9.59 -1.64
CA ALA A 49 -6.35 10.50 -2.12
C ALA A 49 -6.06 11.97 -1.77
N ASN A 50 -5.41 12.22 -0.63
CA ASN A 50 -5.04 13.55 -0.11
C ASN A 50 -3.68 13.50 0.62
N GLY A 51 -3.25 14.64 1.18
CA GLY A 51 -1.96 14.76 1.85
C GLY A 51 -1.83 13.92 3.12
N GLU A 52 -2.88 13.82 3.92
CA GLU A 52 -2.88 12.98 5.13
C GLU A 52 -2.79 11.50 4.76
N ASP A 53 -3.45 11.08 3.70
CA ASP A 53 -3.33 9.73 3.15
C ASP A 53 -1.90 9.43 2.69
N LEU A 54 -1.26 10.39 2.01
CA LEU A 54 0.14 10.25 1.59
C LEU A 54 1.07 10.06 2.78
N LEU A 55 0.95 10.89 3.83
CA LEU A 55 1.75 10.76 5.05
C LEU A 55 1.53 9.40 5.71
N ALA A 56 0.27 9.00 5.92
CA ALA A 56 -0.07 7.72 6.52
C ALA A 56 0.45 6.54 5.71
N TRP A 57 0.40 6.61 4.38
CA TRP A 57 0.93 5.56 3.51
C TRP A 57 2.46 5.47 3.60
N LEU A 58 3.17 6.60 3.59
CA LEU A 58 4.63 6.65 3.71
C LEU A 58 5.13 6.08 5.05
N GLU A 59 4.42 6.37 6.14
CA GLU A 59 4.69 5.79 7.47
C GLU A 59 4.47 4.27 7.47
N GLN A 60 3.34 3.79 6.94
CA GLN A 60 3.04 2.36 6.82
C GLN A 60 4.06 1.63 5.95
N ALA A 61 4.51 2.26 4.86
CA ALA A 61 5.59 1.76 3.99
C ALA A 61 6.97 1.82 4.64
N LYS A 62 7.11 2.43 5.82
CA LYS A 62 8.38 2.67 6.52
C LYS A 62 9.39 3.48 5.69
N LEU A 63 8.88 4.35 4.83
CA LEU A 63 9.69 5.26 4.03
C LEU A 63 9.99 6.57 4.77
N ILE A 64 9.16 6.92 5.74
CA ILE A 64 9.39 7.99 6.72
C ILE A 64 9.00 7.47 8.11
N ASP A 65 9.49 8.11 9.17
CA ASP A 65 9.02 7.89 10.53
C ASP A 65 7.94 8.90 10.92
N SER A 66 7.26 8.63 12.04
CA SER A 66 6.17 9.49 12.54
C SER A 66 6.65 10.88 12.96
N ALA A 67 7.92 11.04 13.36
CA ALA A 67 8.47 12.33 13.72
C ALA A 67 8.64 13.23 12.48
N ILE A 68 9.10 12.65 11.36
CA ILE A 68 9.18 13.34 10.06
C ILE A 68 7.78 13.72 9.59
N ALA A 69 6.81 12.80 9.64
CA ALA A 69 5.43 13.08 9.24
C ALA A 69 4.82 14.24 10.06
N ALA A 70 5.01 14.20 11.39
CA ALA A 70 4.54 15.26 12.27
C ALA A 70 5.20 16.61 11.98
N ALA A 71 6.52 16.63 11.76
CA ALA A 71 7.26 17.85 11.46
C ALA A 71 6.82 18.49 10.13
N ILE A 72 6.65 17.67 9.08
CA ILE A 72 6.17 18.16 7.77
C ILE A 72 4.75 18.69 7.90
N ARG A 73 3.86 17.95 8.57
CA ARG A 73 2.46 18.41 8.79
C ARG A 73 2.40 19.77 9.51
N ALA A 74 3.22 19.94 10.54
CA ALA A 74 3.25 21.18 11.33
C ALA A 74 3.78 22.39 10.54
N ASN A 75 4.63 22.16 9.53
CA ASN A 75 5.27 23.20 8.74
C ASN A 75 4.67 23.39 7.34
N SER A 76 3.59 22.68 7.01
CA SER A 76 2.90 22.78 5.72
C SER A 76 1.80 23.84 5.76
N PHE A 77 1.64 24.58 4.67
CA PHE A 77 0.48 25.45 4.47
C PHE A 77 -0.79 24.65 4.11
N PRO A 78 -1.98 25.20 4.36
CA PRO A 78 -3.22 24.55 3.95
C PRO A 78 -3.24 24.20 2.46
N GLY A 79 -3.54 22.94 2.12
CA GLY A 79 -3.59 22.43 0.75
C GLY A 79 -2.25 21.98 0.16
N GLU A 80 -1.11 22.36 0.73
CA GLU A 80 0.21 22.04 0.19
C GLU A 80 0.47 20.53 0.18
N LEU A 81 0.08 19.81 1.24
CA LEU A 81 0.19 18.35 1.27
C LEU A 81 -0.70 17.66 0.23
N ASP A 82 -1.88 18.23 -0.07
CA ASP A 82 -2.78 17.70 -1.10
C ASP A 82 -2.16 17.84 -2.50
N GLU A 83 -1.47 18.95 -2.75
CA GLU A 83 -0.70 19.14 -3.98
C GLU A 83 0.43 18.12 -4.11
N VAL A 84 1.16 17.85 -3.03
CA VAL A 84 2.22 16.81 -3.02
C VAL A 84 1.62 15.42 -3.26
N ALA A 85 0.46 15.11 -2.67
CA ALA A 85 -0.24 13.85 -2.94
C ALA A 85 -0.67 13.75 -4.42
N ALA A 86 -1.12 14.84 -5.02
CA ALA A 86 -1.44 14.87 -6.45
C ALA A 86 -0.19 14.64 -7.33
N GLN A 87 0.94 15.24 -6.97
CA GLN A 87 2.23 15.01 -7.64
C GLN A 87 2.69 13.55 -7.48
N ALA A 88 2.56 12.97 -6.29
CA ALA A 88 2.87 11.56 -6.04
C ALA A 88 2.03 10.64 -6.94
N ARG A 89 0.72 10.88 -7.04
CA ARG A 89 -0.15 10.12 -7.96
C ARG A 89 0.28 10.26 -9.42
N SER A 90 0.60 11.48 -9.86
CA SER A 90 1.10 11.70 -11.23
C SER A 90 2.41 10.96 -11.51
N LEU A 91 3.35 11.00 -10.55
CA LEU A 91 4.61 10.26 -10.63
C LEU A 91 4.37 8.74 -10.68
N ARG A 92 3.45 8.23 -9.87
CA ARG A 92 3.03 6.83 -9.84
C ARG A 92 2.50 6.37 -11.19
N GLU A 93 1.59 7.12 -11.81
CA GLU A 93 1.00 6.68 -13.08
C GLU A 93 2.01 6.65 -14.22
N ARG A 94 2.90 7.63 -14.31
CA ARG A 94 4.01 7.61 -15.29
C ARG A 94 4.94 6.42 -15.09
N PHE A 95 5.29 6.13 -13.84
CA PHE A 95 6.13 4.98 -13.54
C PHE A 95 5.40 3.65 -13.75
N ARG A 96 4.09 3.60 -13.52
CA ARG A 96 3.25 2.44 -13.85
C ARG A 96 3.30 2.12 -15.33
N GLU A 97 3.14 3.11 -16.19
CA GLU A 97 3.24 2.95 -17.64
C GLU A 97 4.62 2.38 -18.05
N PHE A 98 5.69 2.93 -17.47
CA PHE A 98 7.04 2.41 -17.65
C PHE A 98 7.14 0.93 -17.26
N VAL A 99 6.67 0.57 -16.06
CA VAL A 99 6.74 -0.80 -15.56
C VAL A 99 5.93 -1.76 -16.44
N LEU A 100 4.71 -1.41 -16.79
CA LEU A 100 3.85 -2.24 -17.65
C LEU A 100 4.47 -2.47 -19.04
N THR A 101 5.18 -1.49 -19.57
CA THR A 101 5.88 -1.59 -20.88
C THR A 101 7.10 -2.49 -20.81
N HIS A 102 7.81 -2.55 -19.67
CA HIS A 102 9.13 -3.18 -19.57
C HIS A 102 9.15 -4.45 -18.71
N MET A 103 8.14 -4.74 -17.90
CA MET A 103 8.10 -5.90 -17.00
C MET A 103 8.26 -7.23 -17.77
N GLY A 104 8.81 -8.23 -17.09
CA GLY A 104 9.03 -9.58 -17.63
C GLY A 104 10.26 -9.70 -18.53
N ARG A 105 11.09 -8.66 -18.66
CA ARG A 105 12.35 -8.66 -19.43
C ARG A 105 13.40 -7.78 -18.75
N PRO A 106 14.70 -8.06 -18.96
CA PRO A 106 15.76 -7.22 -18.44
C PRO A 106 15.70 -5.80 -19.00
N LEU A 107 15.98 -4.80 -18.16
CA LEU A 107 16.12 -3.43 -18.58
C LEU A 107 17.47 -3.21 -19.28
N THR A 108 17.51 -2.24 -20.17
CA THR A 108 18.72 -1.80 -20.86
C THR A 108 18.89 -0.29 -20.71
N ALA A 109 20.07 0.24 -21.03
CA ALA A 109 20.34 1.68 -20.96
C ALA A 109 19.35 2.54 -21.79
N LYS A 110 18.67 1.96 -22.77
CA LYS A 110 17.61 2.65 -23.54
C LYS A 110 16.41 3.07 -22.70
N ALA A 111 16.26 2.49 -21.50
CA ALA A 111 15.20 2.88 -20.57
C ALA A 111 15.45 4.26 -19.92
N LEU A 112 16.68 4.80 -19.98
CA LEU A 112 17.05 6.06 -19.33
C LEU A 112 16.22 7.25 -19.83
N ASP A 113 15.93 7.32 -21.12
CA ASP A 113 15.18 8.45 -21.71
C ASP A 113 13.79 8.60 -21.08
N VAL A 114 13.15 7.45 -20.77
CA VAL A 114 11.82 7.43 -20.13
C VAL A 114 11.90 7.72 -18.64
N LEU A 115 13.04 7.45 -18.00
CA LEU A 115 13.29 7.64 -16.57
C LEU A 115 13.79 9.05 -16.21
N GLU A 116 13.98 9.95 -17.18
CA GLU A 116 14.48 11.30 -16.93
C GLU A 116 13.58 12.08 -15.93
N ALA A 117 12.26 11.91 -16.02
CA ALA A 117 11.35 12.53 -15.07
C ALA A 117 11.56 12.06 -13.62
N LEU A 118 11.96 10.81 -13.43
CA LEU A 118 12.33 10.25 -12.12
C LEU A 118 13.66 10.85 -11.65
N ASN A 119 14.66 10.94 -12.53
CA ASN A 119 15.95 11.55 -12.23
C ASN A 119 15.80 13.00 -11.76
N ARG A 120 14.93 13.80 -12.40
CA ARG A 120 14.64 15.19 -11.97
C ARG A 120 14.06 15.27 -10.54
N VAL A 121 13.36 14.26 -10.07
CA VAL A 121 12.92 14.21 -8.67
C VAL A 121 14.12 13.88 -7.77
N LEU A 122 14.92 12.87 -8.14
CA LEU A 122 16.09 12.42 -7.39
C LEU A 122 17.16 13.50 -7.23
N GLU A 123 17.38 14.33 -8.23
CA GLU A 123 18.35 15.46 -8.23
C GLU A 123 18.09 16.48 -7.10
N ARG A 124 16.85 16.51 -6.56
CA ARG A 124 16.47 17.42 -5.46
C ARG A 124 16.76 16.83 -4.09
N ASP A 125 17.36 15.62 -4.02
CA ASP A 125 17.57 14.92 -2.76
C ASP A 125 18.76 15.51 -1.99
N GLU A 126 18.46 16.16 -0.89
CA GLU A 126 19.44 16.76 0.03
C GLU A 126 19.89 15.74 1.08
N GLN A 127 20.54 14.66 0.65
CA GLN A 127 21.13 13.70 1.58
C GLN A 127 22.51 14.17 2.10
N TYR A 128 22.78 13.88 3.36
CA TYR A 128 24.06 14.16 3.99
C TYR A 128 24.46 13.05 4.97
N PRO A 129 25.76 12.73 5.08
CA PRO A 129 26.24 11.76 6.05
C PRO A 129 26.20 12.34 7.47
N ALA A 130 25.73 11.56 8.44
CA ALA A 130 25.72 11.93 9.85
C ALA A 130 26.15 10.74 10.72
N ILE A 131 26.85 11.03 11.80
CA ILE A 131 27.18 10.04 12.82
C ILE A 131 25.99 9.97 13.78
N VAL A 132 25.39 8.79 13.91
CA VAL A 132 24.22 8.54 14.74
C VAL A 132 24.47 7.39 15.73
N ALA A 133 23.66 7.33 16.79
CA ALA A 133 23.67 6.16 17.66
C ALA A 133 23.14 4.95 16.91
N ARG A 134 23.75 3.79 17.13
CA ARG A 134 23.27 2.51 16.61
C ARG A 134 22.27 1.92 17.61
N PRO A 135 20.96 1.91 17.32
CA PRO A 135 19.95 1.59 18.33
C PRO A 135 19.94 0.10 18.76
N ASP A 136 20.35 -0.84 17.88
CA ASP A 136 20.16 -2.28 18.09
C ASP A 136 21.46 -3.09 18.00
N LEU A 137 22.44 -2.73 18.80
CA LEU A 137 23.54 -3.68 19.01
C LEU A 137 23.12 -4.73 20.04
N PRO A 138 22.91 -6.01 19.62
CA PRO A 138 23.14 -7.10 20.56
C PRO A 138 24.53 -6.87 21.14
N ARG A 139 24.69 -7.01 22.46
CA ARG A 139 25.97 -6.84 23.14
C ARG A 139 26.95 -7.95 22.71
N HIS A 140 27.25 -8.05 21.43
CA HIS A 140 28.31 -8.91 20.91
C HIS A 140 29.66 -8.28 21.31
N ARG A 141 30.48 -9.08 21.96
CA ARG A 141 31.77 -8.75 22.57
C ARG A 141 32.80 -8.06 21.62
N HIS A 142 32.45 -7.80 20.36
CA HIS A 142 33.32 -7.22 19.34
C HIS A 142 32.80 -5.97 18.65
N ALA A 143 31.68 -5.39 19.08
CA ALA A 143 31.24 -4.11 18.53
C ALA A 143 32.17 -2.98 19.05
N ARG A 144 33.01 -2.47 18.15
CA ARG A 144 34.00 -1.44 18.47
C ARG A 144 33.39 -0.06 18.75
N SER A 145 32.18 0.20 18.34
CA SER A 145 31.52 1.49 18.54
C SER A 145 29.99 1.35 18.62
N GLY A 146 29.35 2.11 19.51
CA GLY A 146 27.89 2.31 19.53
C GLY A 146 27.39 3.35 18.53
N LEU A 147 28.25 3.77 17.58
CA LEU A 147 27.96 4.77 16.57
C LEU A 147 28.00 4.14 15.17
N GLU A 148 27.22 4.71 14.25
CA GLU A 148 27.27 4.38 12.83
C GLU A 148 27.21 5.64 11.96
N LEU A 149 27.79 5.57 10.78
CA LEU A 149 27.61 6.60 9.75
C LEU A 149 26.36 6.26 8.96
N ARG A 150 25.38 7.16 8.94
CA ARG A 150 24.12 7.01 8.23
C ARG A 150 23.89 8.19 7.29
N SER A 151 23.37 7.93 6.10
CA SER A 151 22.86 8.99 5.25
C SER A 151 21.49 9.45 5.78
N LEU A 152 21.39 10.70 6.12
CA LEU A 152 20.15 11.37 6.52
C LEU A 152 19.69 12.29 5.40
N ARG A 153 18.39 12.61 5.37
CA ARG A 153 17.77 13.53 4.40
C ARG A 153 17.29 14.79 5.11
N ARG A 154 17.48 15.94 4.44
CA ARG A 154 16.82 17.18 4.85
C ARG A 154 15.37 17.18 4.38
N TRP A 155 14.47 17.47 5.29
CA TRP A 155 13.02 17.54 5.02
C TRP A 155 12.60 19.00 4.98
N SER A 156 13.16 19.74 4.00
CA SER A 156 13.06 21.21 3.93
C SER A 156 11.68 21.70 3.52
N THR A 157 10.95 20.90 2.74
CA THR A 157 9.61 21.23 2.23
C THR A 157 8.73 19.98 2.15
N PRO A 158 7.41 20.11 2.09
CA PRO A 158 6.51 18.98 1.85
C PRO A 158 6.82 18.17 0.58
N ASN A 159 7.36 18.81 -0.46
CA ASN A 159 7.81 18.13 -1.69
C ASN A 159 8.92 17.10 -1.44
N SER A 160 9.65 17.19 -0.32
CA SER A 160 10.63 16.18 0.08
C SER A 160 10.00 14.79 0.27
N LEU A 161 8.68 14.69 0.48
CA LEU A 161 7.94 13.42 0.56
C LEU A 161 7.96 12.62 -0.76
N LEU A 162 8.22 13.25 -1.91
CA LEU A 162 8.37 12.58 -3.19
C LEU A 162 9.69 11.81 -3.29
N LEU A 163 10.72 12.21 -2.54
CA LEU A 163 12.07 11.65 -2.63
C LEU A 163 12.15 10.18 -2.20
N PRO A 164 11.60 9.74 -1.06
CA PRO A 164 11.60 8.32 -0.72
C PRO A 164 10.83 7.46 -1.71
N LEU A 165 9.76 7.99 -2.34
CA LEU A 165 9.04 7.31 -3.41
C LEU A 165 9.91 7.17 -4.66
N ALA A 166 10.56 8.25 -5.07
CA ALA A 166 11.49 8.24 -6.21
C ALA A 166 12.67 7.29 -5.97
N GLN A 167 13.21 7.26 -4.76
CA GLN A 167 14.29 6.34 -4.39
C GLN A 167 13.84 4.88 -4.42
N ALA A 168 12.63 4.56 -3.94
CA ALA A 168 12.07 3.21 -4.01
C ALA A 168 11.89 2.75 -5.47
N MET A 169 11.39 3.62 -6.34
CA MET A 169 11.28 3.34 -7.78
C MET A 169 12.64 3.16 -8.45
N ALA A 170 13.62 4.01 -8.13
CA ALA A 170 14.99 3.88 -8.65
C ALA A 170 15.65 2.58 -8.17
N HIS A 171 15.41 2.17 -6.92
CA HIS A 171 15.89 0.90 -6.39
C HIS A 171 15.37 -0.28 -7.19
N LEU A 172 14.06 -0.32 -7.46
CA LEU A 172 13.45 -1.35 -8.32
C LEU A 172 14.13 -1.42 -9.70
N VAL A 173 14.36 -0.27 -10.32
CA VAL A 173 14.94 -0.20 -11.68
C VAL A 173 16.40 -0.62 -11.71
N CYS A 174 17.18 -0.25 -10.70
CA CYS A 174 18.63 -0.41 -10.71
C CYS A 174 19.12 -1.71 -10.07
N TYR A 175 18.40 -2.26 -9.11
CA TYR A 175 18.90 -3.34 -8.26
C TYR A 175 18.07 -4.63 -8.36
N GLU A 176 16.84 -4.57 -8.89
CA GLU A 176 16.01 -5.74 -9.01
C GLU A 176 16.02 -6.33 -10.43
N ASP A 177 15.84 -7.64 -10.52
CA ASP A 177 15.68 -8.30 -11.82
C ASP A 177 14.28 -8.00 -12.38
N PHE A 178 14.23 -7.07 -13.31
CA PHE A 178 12.97 -6.59 -13.90
C PHE A 178 12.23 -7.67 -14.70
N SER A 179 12.92 -8.77 -15.07
CA SER A 179 12.29 -9.95 -15.67
C SER A 179 11.37 -10.68 -14.69
N LEU A 180 11.52 -10.44 -13.38
CA LEU A 180 10.71 -11.02 -12.31
C LEU A 180 9.53 -10.14 -11.89
N VAL A 181 9.41 -8.95 -12.44
CA VAL A 181 8.24 -8.09 -12.23
C VAL A 181 7.06 -8.67 -13.00
N LYS A 182 5.96 -8.93 -12.31
CA LYS A 182 4.77 -9.59 -12.86
C LYS A 182 3.48 -8.87 -12.45
N GLY A 183 2.49 -8.95 -13.32
CA GLY A 183 1.11 -8.59 -13.01
C GLY A 183 0.34 -9.76 -12.39
N CYS A 184 -0.60 -9.45 -11.50
CA CYS A 184 -1.47 -10.46 -10.91
C CYS A 184 -2.43 -11.04 -11.95
N GLU A 185 -2.53 -12.38 -12.04
CA GLU A 185 -3.49 -13.07 -12.91
C GLU A 185 -4.92 -13.13 -12.34
N GLY A 186 -5.19 -12.47 -11.22
CA GLY A 186 -6.53 -12.38 -10.64
C GLY A 186 -7.48 -11.62 -11.57
N LYS A 187 -8.70 -12.13 -11.76
CA LYS A 187 -9.71 -11.44 -12.56
C LYS A 187 -9.93 -10.02 -12.02
N ALA A 188 -9.76 -9.01 -12.85
CA ALA A 188 -9.87 -7.59 -12.52
C ALA A 188 -8.85 -7.07 -11.46
N CYS A 189 -7.76 -7.81 -11.19
CA CYS A 189 -6.68 -7.34 -10.34
C CYS A 189 -5.63 -6.60 -11.18
N VAL A 190 -5.24 -5.40 -10.72
CA VAL A 190 -4.26 -4.54 -11.41
C VAL A 190 -2.92 -4.47 -10.67
N LEU A 191 -2.76 -5.27 -9.60
CA LEU A 191 -1.58 -5.20 -8.73
C LEU A 191 -0.38 -5.87 -9.39
N LEU A 192 0.79 -5.28 -9.15
CA LEU A 192 2.09 -5.77 -9.59
C LEU A 192 2.84 -6.37 -8.41
N PHE A 193 3.80 -7.25 -8.68
CA PHE A 193 4.68 -7.81 -7.65
C PHE A 193 6.00 -8.28 -8.26
N LEU A 194 7.03 -8.38 -7.42
CA LEU A 194 8.30 -9.00 -7.74
C LEU A 194 8.25 -10.48 -7.34
N ASP A 195 8.49 -11.38 -8.27
CA ASP A 195 8.45 -12.82 -7.97
C ASP A 195 9.78 -13.31 -7.38
N ARG A 196 9.92 -13.21 -6.06
CA ARG A 196 11.07 -13.69 -5.31
C ARG A 196 10.98 -15.19 -4.93
N THR A 197 9.95 -15.92 -5.43
CA THR A 197 9.82 -17.35 -5.13
C THR A 197 10.94 -18.13 -5.80
N HIS A 198 11.42 -19.21 -5.15
CA HIS A 198 12.50 -20.02 -5.68
C HIS A 198 12.21 -20.56 -7.08
N ALA A 199 10.97 -21.01 -7.34
CA ALA A 199 10.56 -21.56 -8.63
C ALA A 199 10.12 -20.46 -9.64
N ARG A 200 10.05 -19.19 -9.25
CA ARG A 200 9.62 -18.05 -10.09
C ARG A 200 8.26 -18.27 -10.79
N VAL A 201 7.34 -18.97 -10.10
CA VAL A 201 6.01 -19.35 -10.62
C VAL A 201 4.84 -18.64 -9.94
N ARG A 202 5.10 -17.58 -9.17
CA ARG A 202 4.05 -16.79 -8.53
C ARG A 202 3.16 -16.16 -9.60
N ARG A 203 1.85 -16.33 -9.45
CA ARG A 203 0.82 -15.90 -10.39
C ARG A 203 -0.11 -14.83 -9.80
N TRP A 204 -0.17 -14.73 -8.48
CA TRP A 204 -1.09 -13.84 -7.78
C TRP A 204 -0.36 -12.91 -6.83
N CYS A 205 -0.87 -11.68 -6.72
CA CYS A 205 -0.36 -10.69 -5.78
C CYS A 205 -0.36 -11.23 -4.33
N SER A 206 -1.37 -12.04 -4.00
CA SER A 206 -1.45 -12.77 -2.73
C SER A 206 -2.28 -14.05 -2.90
N MET A 207 -1.85 -15.13 -2.25
CA MET A 207 -2.63 -16.38 -2.19
C MET A 207 -3.93 -16.19 -1.42
N SER A 208 -3.93 -15.42 -0.33
CA SER A 208 -5.11 -15.16 0.50
C SER A 208 -6.18 -14.34 -0.25
N ILE A 209 -5.78 -13.43 -1.13
CA ILE A 209 -6.70 -12.56 -1.87
C ILE A 209 -7.03 -13.19 -3.24
N CYS A 210 -6.13 -13.12 -4.20
CA CYS A 210 -6.42 -13.52 -5.58
C CYS A 210 -6.30 -15.02 -5.81
N GLY A 211 -5.35 -15.70 -5.13
CA GLY A 211 -5.18 -17.15 -5.26
C GLY A 211 -6.39 -17.94 -4.78
N ASN A 212 -6.93 -17.64 -3.61
CA ASN A 212 -8.12 -18.29 -3.07
C ASN A 212 -9.37 -17.99 -3.92
N ARG A 213 -9.49 -16.74 -4.40
CA ARG A 213 -10.57 -16.33 -5.31
C ARG A 213 -10.53 -17.14 -6.61
N ALA A 214 -9.35 -17.36 -7.19
CA ALA A 214 -9.14 -18.18 -8.37
C ALA A 214 -9.50 -19.65 -8.12
N LYS A 215 -9.07 -20.23 -6.98
CA LYS A 215 -9.43 -21.60 -6.57
C LYS A 215 -10.94 -21.78 -6.43
N GLN A 216 -11.62 -20.86 -5.74
CA GLN A 216 -13.07 -20.90 -5.58
C GLN A 216 -13.80 -20.80 -6.93
N ALA A 217 -13.34 -19.93 -7.85
CA ALA A 217 -13.92 -19.81 -9.17
C ALA A 217 -13.74 -21.11 -9.99
N ALA A 218 -12.56 -21.75 -9.91
CA ALA A 218 -12.30 -23.03 -10.54
C ALA A 218 -13.16 -24.16 -9.95
N HIS A 219 -13.36 -24.17 -8.62
CA HIS A 219 -14.24 -25.15 -7.96
C HIS A 219 -15.69 -25.00 -8.44
N ARG A 220 -16.24 -23.78 -8.48
CA ARG A 220 -17.61 -23.52 -8.98
C ARG A 220 -17.79 -23.96 -10.44
N LYS A 221 -16.78 -23.80 -11.28
CA LYS A 221 -16.83 -24.28 -12.68
C LYS A 221 -16.84 -25.81 -12.79
N ARG A 222 -16.17 -26.52 -11.87
CA ARG A 222 -16.12 -28.00 -11.87
C ARG A 222 -17.32 -28.65 -11.23
N SER A 223 -18.10 -27.93 -10.44
CA SER A 223 -19.33 -28.38 -9.78
C SER A 223 -20.52 -27.58 -10.35
N PRO A 224 -20.95 -27.83 -11.60
CA PRO A 224 -22.14 -27.21 -12.12
C PRO A 224 -23.35 -27.90 -11.49
N GLY A 225 -24.00 -27.20 -10.54
CA GLY A 225 -25.35 -27.54 -10.14
C GLY A 225 -25.50 -28.76 -9.24
N LYS A 226 -25.17 -28.64 -7.93
CA LYS A 226 -26.05 -29.24 -6.92
C LYS A 226 -27.22 -28.27 -6.75
N PRO A 227 -28.50 -28.68 -7.05
CA PRO A 227 -29.63 -27.80 -6.82
C PRO A 227 -29.71 -27.48 -5.34
N GLU A 228 -30.05 -26.22 -5.03
CA GLU A 228 -30.31 -25.75 -3.67
C GLU A 228 -31.18 -26.79 -2.95
N SER A 229 -30.70 -27.24 -1.80
CA SER A 229 -31.45 -28.13 -0.95
C SER A 229 -32.82 -27.51 -0.63
N LYS A 230 -33.90 -28.22 -1.04
CA LYS A 230 -35.29 -27.86 -0.75
C LYS A 230 -35.43 -27.44 0.72
N PRO A 231 -36.23 -26.41 1.02
CA PRO A 231 -36.47 -26.01 2.40
C PRO A 231 -37.05 -27.17 3.18
N LEU A 232 -36.49 -27.41 4.36
CA LEU A 232 -36.99 -28.42 5.31
C LEU A 232 -38.51 -28.24 5.48
N LYS A 233 -39.26 -29.26 5.10
CA LYS A 233 -40.70 -29.32 5.41
C LYS A 233 -40.90 -29.21 6.92
N ARG A 234 -41.59 -28.15 7.32
CA ARG A 234 -42.04 -27.84 8.66
C ARG A 234 -42.67 -29.08 9.28
N ALA A 235 -42.08 -29.61 10.35
CA ALA A 235 -42.63 -30.73 11.11
C ALA A 235 -44.05 -30.39 11.58
N LYS A 236 -44.99 -31.29 11.30
CA LYS A 236 -46.36 -31.18 11.76
C LYS A 236 -46.36 -31.20 13.30
N ARG A 237 -46.98 -30.18 13.89
CA ARG A 237 -47.26 -30.14 15.34
C ARG A 237 -47.99 -31.42 15.77
N ALA A 238 -47.44 -32.13 16.76
CA ALA A 238 -48.13 -33.23 17.45
C ALA A 238 -49.34 -32.68 18.20
N ALA A 239 -50.44 -33.41 18.13
CA ALA A 239 -51.70 -33.11 18.83
C ALA A 239 -51.55 -33.31 20.36
N PRO A 240 -52.29 -32.57 21.18
CA PRO A 240 -52.19 -32.69 22.64
C PRO A 240 -52.80 -34.01 23.14
N ILE A 241 -52.08 -34.68 24.01
CA ILE A 241 -52.55 -35.90 24.73
C ILE A 241 -53.56 -35.47 25.77
N ASN A 242 -54.78 -35.93 25.63
CA ASN A 242 -55.90 -35.70 26.57
C ASN A 242 -55.79 -36.67 27.71
N SER A 243 -55.33 -36.26 28.88
CA SER A 243 -55.38 -37.05 30.11
C SER A 243 -56.76 -36.94 30.78
N ARG A 244 -57.58 -37.95 30.61
CA ARG A 244 -58.78 -38.16 31.49
C ARG A 244 -58.29 -38.82 32.76
N ILE A 245 -58.49 -38.13 33.87
CA ILE A 245 -58.53 -38.70 35.24
C ILE A 245 -59.99 -38.85 35.59
N SER A 246 -60.37 -39.99 36.04
CA SER A 246 -61.63 -40.28 36.74
C SER A 246 -61.47 -41.50 37.69
N PRO A 247 -62.35 -41.66 38.66
CA PRO A 247 -62.53 -40.91 39.91
C PRO A 247 -61.84 -41.60 41.05
#